data_d7a9e0519bf70c92568562d403060c9d
#
_entry.id   d7a9e0519bf70c92568562d403060c9d
#
_cell.length_a   1.000
_cell.length_b   1.000
_cell.length_c   1.000
_cell.angle_alpha   90.00
_cell.angle_beta   90.00
_cell.angle_gamma   90.00
#
_symmetry.space_group_name_H-M   'P 1'
#
loop_
_entity.id
_entity.type
_entity.pdbx_description
1 polymer ?
#
loop_
_entity_poly.entity_id
_entity_poly.type
_entity_poly.pdbx_seq_one_letter_code
_entity_poly.pdbx_strand_id
1 'polypeptide(L)'
;RTRRQALGLTQEQLAQKLGVSAPAVNKWERNLNYPDITLLPALARTLGVDLNTLLSFQEELTEEEIGAFANVLGERAQQEGCEAAFRLARDKLREYPNSDLLAYTAAQILDGALVLWKRGENDPEREQAWKGEILALYRRCADSGDRRVRERAERMLISQYMAQGELEQAEEQLARLPQEDRERPMLEAMLRRKQKRSEEAWPILERELFRQASDLQSTLMALMDLALEAGDKTCARQYSETAEQAGRVFQLTAYAVASAPLQLALAEQDGPEALAVLERLLRSLEEPWDLSASPLYRHLPTKEATREVQQIMLQYL
;
A
#
# COMPACT_ATOMS: atom_id res chain seq x y z
N ARG A 1 5.18 24.32 -33.36
CA ARG A 1 4.55 24.19 -34.69
C ARG A 1 3.03 24.08 -34.55
N THR A 2 2.50 23.10 -33.84
CA THR A 2 1.05 22.82 -33.72
C THR A 2 0.27 24.05 -33.25
N ARG A 3 0.71 24.76 -32.24
CA ARG A 3 0.05 25.95 -31.71
C ARG A 3 0.05 27.11 -32.72
N ARG A 4 1.16 27.35 -33.45
CA ARG A 4 1.21 28.37 -34.49
C ARG A 4 0.19 28.07 -35.57
N GLN A 5 0.11 26.82 -36.04
CA GLN A 5 -0.84 26.40 -37.04
C GLN A 5 -2.29 26.55 -36.58
N ALA A 6 -2.59 26.19 -35.31
CA ALA A 6 -3.92 26.38 -34.72
C ALA A 6 -4.35 27.86 -34.67
N LEU A 7 -3.38 28.80 -34.59
CA LEU A 7 -3.62 30.24 -34.63
C LEU A 7 -3.62 30.80 -36.05
N GLY A 8 -3.47 29.95 -37.08
CA GLY A 8 -3.45 30.36 -38.48
C GLY A 8 -2.22 31.20 -38.88
N LEU A 9 -1.16 31.21 -38.05
CA LEU A 9 0.04 32.02 -38.33
C LEU A 9 0.99 31.27 -39.28
N THR A 10 1.59 32.01 -40.25
CA THR A 10 2.73 31.47 -41.01
C THR A 10 4.03 31.58 -40.21
N GLN A 11 5.11 30.92 -40.66
CA GLN A 11 6.42 31.04 -40.01
C GLN A 11 6.96 32.49 -40.12
N GLU A 12 6.71 33.16 -41.23
CA GLU A 12 7.07 34.56 -41.46
C GLU A 12 6.33 35.51 -40.49
N GLN A 13 5.02 35.29 -40.31
CA GLN A 13 4.22 36.10 -39.40
C GLN A 13 4.66 35.91 -37.93
N LEU A 14 4.98 34.68 -37.52
CA LEU A 14 5.51 34.45 -36.21
C LEU A 14 6.92 35.09 -36.03
N ALA A 15 7.78 34.95 -37.03
CA ALA A 15 9.10 35.55 -37.04
C ALA A 15 9.04 37.09 -36.93
N GLN A 16 8.14 37.70 -37.67
CA GLN A 16 7.91 39.16 -37.62
C GLN A 16 7.46 39.62 -36.21
N LYS A 17 6.54 38.89 -35.57
CA LYS A 17 6.05 39.22 -34.25
C LYS A 17 7.15 39.09 -33.16
N LEU A 18 8.12 38.23 -33.38
CA LEU A 18 9.21 37.97 -32.44
C LEU A 18 10.50 38.76 -32.77
N GLY A 19 10.55 39.48 -33.88
CA GLY A 19 11.75 40.21 -34.30
C GLY A 19 12.89 39.31 -34.76
N VAL A 20 12.59 38.13 -35.29
CA VAL A 20 13.57 37.13 -35.76
C VAL A 20 13.37 36.81 -37.23
N SER A 21 14.28 36.07 -37.87
CA SER A 21 14.15 35.62 -39.24
C SER A 21 13.24 34.38 -39.38
N ALA A 22 12.48 34.27 -40.49
CA ALA A 22 11.68 33.08 -40.77
C ALA A 22 12.49 31.75 -40.79
N PRO A 23 13.73 31.73 -41.33
CA PRO A 23 14.62 30.56 -41.19
C PRO A 23 14.92 30.16 -39.76
N ALA A 24 14.95 31.09 -38.80
CA ALA A 24 15.14 30.76 -37.40
C ALA A 24 13.94 29.98 -36.88
N VAL A 25 12.71 30.45 -37.13
CA VAL A 25 11.48 29.75 -36.73
C VAL A 25 11.42 28.36 -37.40
N ASN A 26 11.80 28.25 -38.66
CA ASN A 26 11.86 26.97 -39.36
C ASN A 26 12.82 25.96 -38.67
N LYS A 27 14.03 26.43 -38.25
CA LYS A 27 14.99 25.60 -37.55
C LYS A 27 14.44 25.14 -36.20
N TRP A 28 13.77 26.01 -35.44
CA TRP A 28 13.14 25.64 -34.17
C TRP A 28 12.06 24.56 -34.37
N GLU A 29 11.19 24.71 -35.37
CA GLU A 29 10.11 23.74 -35.66
C GLU A 29 10.61 22.39 -36.20
N ARG A 30 11.88 22.33 -36.64
CA ARG A 30 12.57 21.10 -37.09
C ARG A 30 13.51 20.53 -36.06
N ASN A 31 13.53 21.07 -34.82
CA ASN A 31 14.44 20.69 -33.75
C ASN A 31 15.94 20.79 -34.11
N LEU A 32 16.30 21.67 -35.04
CA LEU A 32 17.69 21.90 -35.48
C LEU A 32 18.38 22.94 -34.61
N ASN A 33 17.61 23.77 -33.91
CA ASN A 33 18.07 24.81 -33.00
C ASN A 33 16.94 25.18 -32.05
N TYR A 34 17.25 25.90 -30.97
CA TYR A 34 16.27 26.39 -30.00
C TYR A 34 16.20 27.92 -30.04
N PRO A 35 15.04 28.52 -29.64
CA PRO A 35 14.95 29.94 -29.38
C PRO A 35 15.89 30.35 -28.27
N ASP A 36 16.41 31.59 -28.33
CA ASP A 36 17.09 32.19 -27.20
C ASP A 36 16.11 32.27 -26.00
N ILE A 37 16.63 32.05 -24.81
CA ILE A 37 15.82 32.03 -23.56
C ILE A 37 15.07 33.36 -23.38
N THR A 38 15.65 34.50 -23.83
CA THR A 38 15.03 35.81 -23.74
C THR A 38 13.81 35.97 -24.64
N LEU A 39 13.68 35.14 -25.67
CA LEU A 39 12.53 35.13 -26.58
C LEU A 39 11.38 34.26 -26.07
N LEU A 40 11.61 33.35 -25.14
CA LEU A 40 10.58 32.43 -24.65
C LEU A 40 9.32 33.14 -24.10
N PRO A 41 9.42 34.22 -23.30
CA PRO A 41 8.23 34.93 -22.84
C PRO A 41 7.43 35.58 -23.95
N ALA A 42 8.10 36.14 -24.96
CA ALA A 42 7.43 36.70 -26.13
C ALA A 42 6.78 35.64 -27.01
N LEU A 43 7.45 34.52 -27.19
CA LEU A 43 6.95 33.36 -27.92
C LEU A 43 5.72 32.74 -27.23
N ALA A 44 5.75 32.56 -25.91
CA ALA A 44 4.61 32.05 -25.12
C ALA A 44 3.38 32.97 -25.27
N ARG A 45 3.56 34.29 -25.08
CA ARG A 45 2.48 35.26 -25.27
C ARG A 45 1.92 35.25 -26.69
N THR A 46 2.78 35.17 -27.69
CA THR A 46 2.36 35.18 -29.11
C THR A 46 1.58 33.91 -29.47
N LEU A 47 1.92 32.78 -28.88
CA LEU A 47 1.25 31.49 -29.09
C LEU A 47 0.06 31.25 -28.13
N GLY A 48 -0.18 32.14 -27.16
CA GLY A 48 -1.27 32.04 -26.21
C GLY A 48 -1.14 30.84 -25.28
N VAL A 49 0.08 30.56 -24.83
CA VAL A 49 0.41 29.48 -23.87
C VAL A 49 1.27 30.02 -22.74
N ASP A 50 1.28 29.34 -21.60
CA ASP A 50 2.26 29.58 -20.54
C ASP A 50 3.64 28.99 -20.90
N LEU A 51 4.68 29.37 -20.14
CA LEU A 51 6.04 28.91 -20.41
C LEU A 51 6.20 27.40 -20.20
N ASN A 52 5.52 26.81 -19.22
CA ASN A 52 5.63 25.37 -18.94
C ASN A 52 5.07 24.58 -20.12
N THR A 53 3.90 24.97 -20.62
CA THR A 53 3.30 24.40 -21.83
C THR A 53 4.20 24.58 -23.06
N LEU A 54 4.82 25.76 -23.22
CA LEU A 54 5.73 26.01 -24.35
C LEU A 54 6.98 25.12 -24.31
N LEU A 55 7.52 24.87 -23.13
CA LEU A 55 8.72 24.08 -22.92
C LEU A 55 8.41 22.59 -22.70
N SER A 56 7.12 22.21 -22.70
CA SER A 56 6.66 20.87 -22.29
C SER A 56 7.25 20.49 -20.93
N PHE A 57 7.36 21.49 -20.03
CA PHE A 57 7.88 21.26 -18.70
C PHE A 57 6.80 20.67 -17.81
N GLN A 58 7.07 19.50 -17.26
CA GLN A 58 6.31 18.88 -16.19
C GLN A 58 7.17 18.93 -14.92
N GLU A 59 6.63 19.51 -13.88
CA GLU A 59 7.32 19.59 -12.58
C GLU A 59 7.41 18.23 -11.93
N GLU A 60 6.35 17.42 -12.10
CA GLU A 60 6.25 16.08 -11.53
C GLU A 60 5.69 15.09 -12.55
N LEU A 61 6.05 13.82 -12.39
CA LEU A 61 5.44 12.72 -13.13
C LEU A 61 4.07 12.37 -12.54
N THR A 62 3.15 11.97 -13.39
CA THR A 62 1.88 11.38 -12.96
C THR A 62 2.09 10.00 -12.33
N GLU A 63 1.14 9.53 -11.53
CA GLU A 63 1.20 8.17 -10.95
C GLU A 63 1.28 7.10 -12.05
N GLU A 64 0.62 7.30 -13.18
CA GLU A 64 0.66 6.40 -14.34
C GLU A 64 2.05 6.35 -14.98
N GLU A 65 2.69 7.49 -15.16
CA GLU A 65 4.06 7.58 -15.70
C GLU A 65 5.09 6.96 -14.75
N ILE A 66 4.91 7.14 -13.43
CA ILE A 66 5.74 6.49 -12.40
C ILE A 66 5.53 4.97 -12.45
N GLY A 67 4.29 4.50 -12.59
CA GLY A 67 3.96 3.08 -12.75
C GLY A 67 4.59 2.48 -14.00
N ALA A 68 4.51 3.19 -15.14
CA ALA A 68 5.17 2.78 -16.39
C ALA A 68 6.69 2.71 -16.23
N PHE A 69 7.29 3.70 -15.57
CA PHE A 69 8.73 3.68 -15.26
C PHE A 69 9.12 2.52 -14.34
N ALA A 70 8.30 2.19 -13.33
CA ALA A 70 8.52 1.05 -12.44
C ALA A 70 8.62 -0.27 -13.23
N ASN A 71 7.73 -0.48 -14.21
CA ASN A 71 7.78 -1.65 -15.09
C ASN A 71 9.09 -1.70 -15.89
N VAL A 72 9.46 -0.58 -16.53
CA VAL A 72 10.72 -0.47 -17.29
C VAL A 72 11.93 -0.74 -16.39
N LEU A 73 11.92 -0.22 -15.16
CA LEU A 73 12.99 -0.43 -14.18
C LEU A 73 13.11 -1.90 -13.77
N GLY A 74 11.98 -2.57 -13.51
CA GLY A 74 11.93 -3.99 -13.20
C GLY A 74 12.42 -4.87 -14.37
N GLU A 75 11.96 -4.60 -15.59
CA GLU A 75 12.44 -5.27 -16.80
C GLU A 75 13.95 -5.10 -17.01
N ARG A 76 14.48 -3.88 -16.77
CA ARG A 76 15.90 -3.57 -16.85
C ARG A 76 16.70 -4.40 -15.85
N ALA A 77 16.23 -4.50 -14.60
CA ALA A 77 16.87 -5.32 -13.57
C ALA A 77 16.88 -6.81 -13.96
N GLN A 78 15.77 -7.29 -14.52
CA GLN A 78 15.64 -8.69 -14.92
C GLN A 78 16.55 -9.06 -16.11
N GLN A 79 16.65 -8.20 -17.12
CA GLN A 79 17.35 -8.46 -18.39
C GLN A 79 18.83 -8.15 -18.33
N GLU A 80 19.20 -7.01 -17.71
CA GLU A 80 20.55 -6.47 -17.73
C GLU A 80 21.24 -6.44 -16.36
N GLY A 81 20.52 -6.85 -15.28
CA GLY A 81 21.07 -6.91 -13.92
C GLY A 81 20.89 -5.62 -13.11
N CYS A 82 21.28 -5.73 -11.83
CA CYS A 82 21.06 -4.65 -10.85
C CYS A 82 21.78 -3.36 -11.21
N GLU A 83 23.04 -3.40 -11.69
CA GLU A 83 23.79 -2.19 -12.04
C GLU A 83 23.09 -1.34 -13.10
N ALA A 84 22.51 -1.97 -14.13
CA ALA A 84 21.79 -1.25 -15.17
C ALA A 84 20.51 -0.60 -14.63
N ALA A 85 19.81 -1.29 -13.73
CA ALA A 85 18.63 -0.75 -13.06
C ALA A 85 18.96 0.43 -12.15
N PHE A 86 20.00 0.33 -11.33
CA PHE A 86 20.45 1.44 -10.48
C PHE A 86 20.84 2.67 -11.28
N ARG A 87 21.53 2.48 -12.42
CA ARG A 87 21.89 3.58 -13.32
C ARG A 87 20.63 4.26 -13.87
N LEU A 88 19.68 3.48 -14.38
CA LEU A 88 18.43 4.00 -14.92
C LEU A 88 17.63 4.77 -13.85
N ALA A 89 17.57 4.24 -12.63
CA ALA A 89 16.90 4.91 -11.52
C ALA A 89 17.57 6.24 -11.16
N ARG A 90 18.90 6.27 -11.05
CA ARG A 90 19.66 7.51 -10.76
C ARG A 90 19.41 8.58 -11.82
N ASP A 91 19.39 8.20 -13.10
CA ASP A 91 19.16 9.15 -14.20
C ASP A 91 17.74 9.73 -14.11
N LYS A 92 16.72 8.88 -13.86
CA LYS A 92 15.35 9.35 -13.72
C LYS A 92 15.13 10.22 -12.48
N LEU A 93 15.78 9.89 -11.36
CA LEU A 93 15.73 10.68 -10.13
C LEU A 93 16.44 12.04 -10.27
N ARG A 94 17.45 12.16 -11.15
CA ARG A 94 18.07 13.46 -11.48
C ARG A 94 17.15 14.32 -12.34
N GLU A 95 16.36 13.70 -13.23
CA GLU A 95 15.40 14.40 -14.06
C GLU A 95 14.25 14.99 -13.23
N TYR A 96 13.80 14.24 -12.18
CA TYR A 96 12.71 14.62 -11.27
C TYR A 96 13.16 14.59 -9.81
N PRO A 97 14.01 15.52 -9.40
CA PRO A 97 14.67 15.45 -8.09
C PRO A 97 13.73 15.67 -6.90
N ASN A 98 12.56 16.25 -7.11
CA ASN A 98 11.59 16.57 -6.06
C ASN A 98 10.44 15.55 -5.98
N SER A 99 10.38 14.56 -6.87
CA SER A 99 9.32 13.55 -6.85
C SER A 99 9.61 12.46 -5.81
N ASP A 100 8.98 12.57 -4.64
CA ASP A 100 9.14 11.59 -3.57
C ASP A 100 8.45 10.27 -3.91
N LEU A 101 7.33 10.29 -4.64
CA LEU A 101 6.67 9.07 -5.10
C LEU A 101 7.55 8.28 -6.08
N LEU A 102 8.24 8.97 -7.00
CA LEU A 102 9.23 8.33 -7.88
C LEU A 102 10.37 7.72 -7.08
N ALA A 103 10.91 8.47 -6.10
CA ALA A 103 12.00 8.00 -5.26
C ALA A 103 11.62 6.76 -4.45
N TYR A 104 10.43 6.75 -3.87
CA TYR A 104 9.89 5.61 -3.13
C TYR A 104 9.70 4.40 -4.06
N THR A 105 9.08 4.60 -5.23
CA THR A 105 8.83 3.52 -6.20
C THR A 105 10.13 2.93 -6.73
N ALA A 106 11.11 3.77 -7.06
CA ALA A 106 12.43 3.31 -7.48
C ALA A 106 13.11 2.47 -6.39
N ALA A 107 13.06 2.94 -5.12
CA ALA A 107 13.62 2.20 -3.99
C ALA A 107 12.98 0.82 -3.84
N GLN A 108 11.65 0.71 -3.95
CA GLN A 108 10.94 -0.57 -3.86
C GLN A 108 11.36 -1.56 -4.97
N ILE A 109 11.42 -1.09 -6.22
CA ILE A 109 11.79 -1.95 -7.35
C ILE A 109 13.25 -2.39 -7.23
N LEU A 110 14.16 -1.50 -6.83
CA LEU A 110 15.58 -1.82 -6.65
C LEU A 110 15.80 -2.80 -5.48
N ASP A 111 15.05 -2.63 -4.38
CA ASP A 111 15.10 -3.55 -3.24
C ASP A 111 14.64 -4.96 -3.65
N GLY A 112 13.51 -5.05 -4.35
CA GLY A 112 13.04 -6.31 -4.93
C GLY A 112 14.03 -6.91 -5.93
N ALA A 113 14.69 -6.09 -6.74
CA ALA A 113 15.69 -6.51 -7.70
C ALA A 113 16.90 -7.19 -7.04
N LEU A 114 17.38 -6.66 -5.92
CA LEU A 114 18.47 -7.26 -5.15
C LEU A 114 18.11 -8.65 -4.60
N VAL A 115 16.83 -8.90 -4.32
CA VAL A 115 16.36 -10.20 -3.83
C VAL A 115 16.15 -11.18 -4.98
N LEU A 116 15.55 -10.74 -6.09
CA LEU A 116 15.06 -11.63 -7.15
C LEU A 116 16.05 -11.85 -8.28
N TRP A 117 16.87 -10.84 -8.64
CA TRP A 117 17.66 -10.83 -9.87
C TRP A 117 19.15 -10.60 -9.67
N LYS A 118 19.64 -10.82 -8.46
CA LYS A 118 21.08 -10.80 -8.15
C LYS A 118 21.79 -12.01 -8.79
N ARG A 119 21.87 -12.01 -10.13
CA ARG A 119 22.53 -13.10 -10.88
C ARG A 119 24.03 -12.81 -11.00
N GLY A 120 24.85 -13.62 -10.33
CA GLY A 120 26.29 -13.68 -10.59
C GLY A 120 27.13 -12.50 -10.11
N GLU A 121 26.53 -11.49 -9.51
CA GLU A 121 27.22 -10.34 -8.92
C GLU A 121 27.60 -10.68 -7.47
N ASN A 122 28.67 -11.44 -7.30
CA ASN A 122 29.26 -11.75 -6.00
C ASN A 122 30.25 -10.66 -5.58
N ASP A 123 29.80 -9.41 -5.54
CA ASP A 123 30.54 -8.28 -5.03
C ASP A 123 29.84 -7.75 -3.76
N PRO A 124 30.30 -8.15 -2.55
CA PRO A 124 29.67 -7.73 -1.30
C PRO A 124 29.75 -6.20 -1.05
N GLU A 125 30.83 -5.55 -1.52
CA GLU A 125 31.00 -4.11 -1.35
C GLU A 125 29.99 -3.34 -2.19
N ARG A 126 29.80 -3.78 -3.43
CA ARG A 126 28.82 -3.20 -4.35
C ARG A 126 27.38 -3.42 -3.84
N GLU A 127 27.08 -4.60 -3.35
CA GLU A 127 25.76 -4.89 -2.75
C GLU A 127 25.49 -3.98 -1.56
N GLN A 128 26.48 -3.78 -0.70
CA GLN A 128 26.35 -2.89 0.44
C GLN A 128 26.14 -1.44 0.01
N ALA A 129 26.81 -0.99 -1.04
CA ALA A 129 26.60 0.34 -1.62
C ALA A 129 25.16 0.50 -2.14
N TRP A 130 24.64 -0.48 -2.87
CA TRP A 130 23.24 -0.46 -3.36
C TRP A 130 22.22 -0.45 -2.22
N LYS A 131 22.43 -1.26 -1.19
CA LYS A 131 21.57 -1.23 0.02
C LYS A 131 21.61 0.15 0.69
N GLY A 132 22.76 0.76 0.73
CA GLY A 132 22.93 2.13 1.23
C GLY A 132 22.15 3.17 0.43
N GLU A 133 22.16 3.05 -0.91
CA GLU A 133 21.37 3.94 -1.79
C GLU A 133 19.86 3.75 -1.58
N ILE A 134 19.38 2.52 -1.52
CA ILE A 134 17.97 2.20 -1.25
C ILE A 134 17.55 2.80 0.10
N LEU A 135 18.36 2.59 1.13
CA LEU A 135 18.08 3.12 2.47
C LEU A 135 18.05 4.66 2.47
N ALA A 136 18.95 5.31 1.71
CA ALA A 136 18.96 6.77 1.57
C ALA A 136 17.68 7.29 0.89
N LEU A 137 17.17 6.58 -0.12
CA LEU A 137 15.89 6.91 -0.77
C LEU A 137 14.72 6.78 0.20
N TYR A 138 14.63 5.68 0.97
CA TYR A 138 13.59 5.53 1.97
C TYR A 138 13.66 6.58 3.08
N ARG A 139 14.88 6.93 3.56
CA ARG A 139 15.06 8.01 4.55
C ARG A 139 14.55 9.34 4.02
N ARG A 140 14.89 9.68 2.78
CA ARG A 140 14.37 10.87 2.13
C ARG A 140 12.84 10.86 2.06
N CYS A 141 12.25 9.74 1.65
CA CYS A 141 10.80 9.61 1.52
C CYS A 141 10.07 9.63 2.87
N ALA A 142 10.73 9.24 3.96
CA ALA A 142 10.17 9.34 5.31
C ALA A 142 10.01 10.79 5.81
N ASP A 143 10.70 11.76 5.17
CA ASP A 143 10.55 13.20 5.42
C ASP A 143 9.59 13.86 4.40
N SER A 144 8.91 13.09 3.56
CA SER A 144 8.03 13.60 2.52
C SER A 144 6.83 14.38 3.08
N GLY A 145 6.44 15.43 2.36
CA GLY A 145 5.19 16.15 2.59
C GLY A 145 3.95 15.31 2.27
N ASP A 146 4.04 14.34 1.35
CA ASP A 146 2.95 13.40 1.08
C ASP A 146 2.90 12.33 2.18
N ARG A 147 1.79 12.37 2.94
CA ARG A 147 1.54 11.43 4.03
C ARG A 147 1.60 9.97 3.58
N ARG A 148 1.07 9.63 2.39
CA ARG A 148 1.04 8.26 1.88
C ARG A 148 2.45 7.74 1.58
N VAL A 149 3.29 8.58 0.98
CA VAL A 149 4.70 8.24 0.71
C VAL A 149 5.47 8.10 2.00
N ARG A 150 5.31 9.05 2.92
CA ARG A 150 5.98 9.05 4.23
C ARG A 150 5.70 7.79 5.03
N GLU A 151 4.40 7.46 5.27
CA GLU A 151 4.02 6.29 6.05
C GLU A 151 4.53 4.97 5.43
N ARG A 152 4.50 4.87 4.10
CA ARG A 152 5.07 3.71 3.39
C ARG A 152 6.59 3.60 3.56
N ALA A 153 7.29 4.72 3.45
CA ALA A 153 8.74 4.76 3.60
C ALA A 153 9.17 4.43 5.04
N GLU A 154 8.44 4.92 6.05
CA GLU A 154 8.67 4.59 7.46
C GLU A 154 8.57 3.09 7.72
N ARG A 155 7.56 2.40 7.15
CA ARG A 155 7.44 0.94 7.24
C ARG A 155 8.60 0.20 6.57
N MET A 156 9.02 0.68 5.39
CA MET A 156 10.16 0.08 4.69
C MET A 156 11.46 0.28 5.47
N LEU A 157 11.66 1.45 6.11
CA LEU A 157 12.82 1.70 6.95
C LEU A 157 12.92 0.72 8.13
N ILE A 158 11.80 0.43 8.80
CA ILE A 158 11.76 -0.57 9.88
C ILE A 158 12.26 -1.92 9.36
N SER A 159 11.75 -2.35 8.20
CA SER A 159 12.14 -3.61 7.57
C SER A 159 13.62 -3.65 7.18
N GLN A 160 14.13 -2.54 6.62
CA GLN A 160 15.54 -2.40 6.22
C GLN A 160 16.47 -2.44 7.42
N TYR A 161 16.16 -1.70 8.50
CA TYR A 161 16.94 -1.72 9.73
C TYR A 161 16.95 -3.13 10.36
N MET A 162 15.81 -3.81 10.39
CA MET A 162 15.74 -5.21 10.85
C MET A 162 16.58 -6.16 9.98
N ALA A 163 16.63 -5.94 8.66
CA ALA A 163 17.42 -6.77 7.74
C ALA A 163 18.93 -6.56 7.95
N GLN A 164 19.35 -5.34 8.28
CA GLN A 164 20.75 -4.98 8.55
C GLN A 164 21.18 -5.31 9.99
N GLY A 165 20.26 -5.71 10.87
CA GLY A 165 20.55 -5.97 12.28
C GLY A 165 20.58 -4.71 13.15
N GLU A 166 20.22 -3.56 12.60
CA GLU A 166 20.16 -2.26 13.27
C GLU A 166 18.83 -2.15 14.08
N LEU A 167 18.69 -3.01 15.11
CA LEU A 167 17.41 -3.20 15.80
C LEU A 167 16.98 -2.00 16.65
N GLU A 168 17.92 -1.17 17.09
CA GLU A 168 17.64 0.06 17.85
C GLU A 168 17.00 1.11 16.92
N GLN A 169 17.54 1.29 15.72
CA GLN A 169 16.97 2.18 14.70
C GLN A 169 15.59 1.69 14.24
N ALA A 170 15.42 0.37 14.11
CA ALA A 170 14.12 -0.21 13.79
C ALA A 170 13.08 0.11 14.89
N GLU A 171 13.46 0.06 16.17
CA GLU A 171 12.59 0.38 17.30
C GLU A 171 12.24 1.88 17.35
N GLU A 172 13.20 2.77 17.13
CA GLU A 172 12.98 4.21 17.04
C GLU A 172 12.02 4.54 15.89
N GLN A 173 12.18 3.90 14.75
CA GLN A 173 11.33 4.13 13.59
C GLN A 173 9.92 3.57 13.83
N LEU A 174 9.80 2.39 14.46
CA LEU A 174 8.51 1.81 14.85
C LEU A 174 7.75 2.72 15.83
N ALA A 175 8.46 3.40 16.73
CA ALA A 175 7.84 4.33 17.68
C ALA A 175 7.19 5.55 16.99
N ARG A 176 7.68 5.95 15.81
CA ARG A 176 7.11 7.05 15.00
C ARG A 176 5.87 6.65 14.23
N LEU A 177 5.74 5.36 13.90
CA LEU A 177 4.59 4.85 13.15
C LEU A 177 3.31 4.99 13.99
N PRO A 178 2.19 5.48 13.43
CA PRO A 178 0.93 5.60 14.15
C PRO A 178 0.48 4.28 14.80
N GLN A 179 -0.19 4.36 15.95
CA GLN A 179 -0.69 3.17 16.64
C GLN A 179 -1.77 2.45 15.84
N GLU A 180 -2.52 3.19 15.02
CA GLU A 180 -3.61 2.72 14.18
C GLU A 180 -3.10 2.14 12.84
N ASP A 181 -1.79 2.17 12.58
CA ASP A 181 -1.22 1.61 11.36
C ASP A 181 -1.45 0.10 11.33
N ARG A 182 -2.07 -0.37 10.25
CA ARG A 182 -2.46 -1.79 10.12
C ARG A 182 -1.28 -2.75 10.06
N GLU A 183 -0.14 -2.31 9.58
CA GLU A 183 1.07 -3.14 9.47
C GLU A 183 1.93 -3.11 10.73
N ARG A 184 1.69 -2.14 11.63
CA ARG A 184 2.45 -1.97 12.87
C ARG A 184 2.53 -3.23 13.71
N PRO A 185 1.45 -3.98 14.00
CA PRO A 185 1.54 -5.18 14.82
C PRO A 185 2.46 -6.25 14.22
N MET A 186 2.41 -6.42 12.90
CA MET A 186 3.28 -7.37 12.21
C MET A 186 4.76 -6.95 12.29
N LEU A 187 5.05 -5.67 12.02
CA LEU A 187 6.40 -5.11 12.11
C LEU A 187 6.96 -5.21 13.54
N GLU A 188 6.15 -4.88 14.54
CA GLU A 188 6.52 -5.00 15.95
C GLU A 188 6.85 -6.44 16.34
N ALA A 189 5.99 -7.39 16.00
CA ALA A 189 6.23 -8.80 16.28
C ALA A 189 7.49 -9.32 15.59
N MET A 190 7.74 -8.90 14.34
CA MET A 190 8.97 -9.25 13.62
C MET A 190 10.21 -8.67 14.33
N LEU A 191 10.14 -7.44 14.80
CA LEU A 191 11.21 -6.78 15.54
C LEU A 191 11.48 -7.51 16.87
N ARG A 192 10.44 -7.83 17.69
CA ARG A 192 10.58 -8.60 18.93
C ARG A 192 11.26 -9.96 18.67
N ARG A 193 10.89 -10.65 17.61
CA ARG A 193 11.55 -11.91 17.21
C ARG A 193 13.03 -11.72 16.88
N LYS A 194 13.38 -10.66 16.13
CA LYS A 194 14.77 -10.33 15.81
C LYS A 194 15.58 -9.98 17.06
N GLN A 195 14.96 -9.32 18.03
CA GLN A 195 15.53 -9.02 19.35
C GLN A 195 15.61 -10.26 20.29
N LYS A 196 15.19 -11.45 19.83
CA LYS A 196 15.08 -12.68 20.64
C LYS A 196 14.08 -12.56 21.80
N ARG A 197 13.10 -11.69 21.68
CA ARG A 197 12.00 -11.45 22.65
C ARG A 197 10.71 -12.11 22.15
N SER A 198 10.77 -13.41 21.82
CA SER A 198 9.64 -14.12 21.19
C SER A 198 8.40 -14.16 22.05
N GLU A 199 8.55 -14.17 23.39
CA GLU A 199 7.43 -14.14 24.34
C GLU A 199 6.56 -12.88 24.19
N GLU A 200 7.14 -11.77 23.73
CA GLU A 200 6.41 -10.53 23.48
C GLU A 200 5.76 -10.52 22.09
N ALA A 201 6.32 -11.27 21.14
CA ALA A 201 5.77 -11.36 19.80
C ALA A 201 4.49 -12.20 19.72
N TRP A 202 4.36 -13.25 20.55
CA TRP A 202 3.20 -14.14 20.53
C TRP A 202 1.88 -13.39 20.74
N PRO A 203 1.67 -12.64 21.83
CA PRO A 203 0.39 -11.97 22.08
C PRO A 203 0.07 -10.89 21.03
N ILE A 204 1.09 -10.31 20.39
CA ILE A 204 0.88 -9.35 19.29
C ILE A 204 0.29 -10.06 18.08
N LEU A 205 0.89 -11.17 17.65
CA LEU A 205 0.43 -11.93 16.48
C LEU A 205 -0.91 -12.61 16.72
N GLU A 206 -1.14 -13.16 17.89
CA GLU A 206 -2.40 -13.80 18.26
C GLU A 206 -3.55 -12.79 18.28
N ARG A 207 -3.31 -11.57 18.80
CA ARG A 207 -4.31 -10.48 18.77
C ARG A 207 -4.60 -10.04 17.34
N GLU A 208 -3.57 -9.96 16.52
CA GLU A 208 -3.73 -9.59 15.11
C GLU A 208 -4.51 -10.68 14.34
N LEU A 209 -4.22 -11.96 14.59
CA LEU A 209 -4.96 -13.08 14.03
C LEU A 209 -6.44 -13.02 14.43
N PHE A 210 -6.74 -12.79 15.71
CA PHE A 210 -8.11 -12.66 16.21
C PHE A 210 -8.84 -11.49 15.57
N ARG A 211 -8.19 -10.34 15.43
CA ARG A 211 -8.73 -9.15 14.77
C ARG A 211 -9.05 -9.43 13.30
N GLN A 212 -8.10 -10.01 12.56
CA GLN A 212 -8.28 -10.33 11.13
C GLN A 212 -9.39 -11.36 10.92
N ALA A 213 -9.48 -12.37 11.77
CA ALA A 213 -10.55 -13.36 11.71
C ALA A 213 -11.93 -12.72 11.99
N SER A 214 -12.01 -11.77 12.92
CA SER A 214 -13.22 -11.01 13.20
C SER A 214 -13.62 -10.07 12.04
N ASP A 215 -12.64 -9.42 11.41
CA ASP A 215 -12.87 -8.58 10.23
C ASP A 215 -13.35 -9.43 9.03
N LEU A 216 -12.77 -10.62 8.83
CA LEU A 216 -13.21 -11.57 7.81
C LEU A 216 -14.68 -11.99 8.04
N GLN A 217 -15.05 -12.30 9.29
CA GLN A 217 -16.42 -12.64 9.66
C GLN A 217 -17.38 -11.51 9.30
N SER A 218 -17.06 -10.28 9.67
CA SER A 218 -17.87 -9.09 9.36
C SER A 218 -18.03 -8.88 7.86
N THR A 219 -16.97 -9.13 7.10
CA THR A 219 -16.99 -9.01 5.62
C THR A 219 -17.88 -10.08 4.99
N LEU A 220 -17.82 -11.32 5.46
CA LEU A 220 -18.68 -12.41 4.97
C LEU A 220 -20.16 -12.15 5.28
N MET A 221 -20.46 -11.60 6.45
CA MET A 221 -21.83 -11.20 6.80
C MET A 221 -22.34 -10.08 5.89
N ALA A 222 -21.53 -9.05 5.63
CA ALA A 222 -21.91 -7.97 4.71
C ALA A 222 -22.17 -8.49 3.28
N LEU A 223 -21.36 -9.44 2.80
CA LEU A 223 -21.58 -10.10 1.50
C LEU A 223 -22.85 -10.94 1.48
N MET A 224 -23.19 -11.61 2.59
CA MET A 224 -24.45 -12.34 2.75
C MET A 224 -25.64 -11.39 2.67
N ASP A 225 -25.58 -10.23 3.33
CA ASP A 225 -26.64 -9.23 3.28
C ASP A 225 -26.86 -8.69 1.87
N LEU A 226 -25.78 -8.38 1.15
CA LEU A 226 -25.86 -7.96 -0.26
C LEU A 226 -26.49 -9.05 -1.15
N ALA A 227 -26.17 -10.33 -0.92
CA ALA A 227 -26.76 -11.42 -1.66
C ALA A 227 -28.27 -11.57 -1.36
N LEU A 228 -28.68 -11.38 -0.10
CA LEU A 228 -30.10 -11.38 0.30
C LEU A 228 -30.87 -10.21 -0.34
N GLU A 229 -30.30 -9.02 -0.36
CA GLU A 229 -30.88 -7.85 -1.03
C GLU A 229 -31.02 -8.06 -2.54
N ALA A 230 -30.07 -8.75 -3.18
CA ALA A 230 -30.11 -9.12 -4.59
C ALA A 230 -31.07 -10.29 -4.89
N GLY A 231 -31.64 -10.94 -3.88
CA GLY A 231 -32.50 -12.12 -4.03
C GLY A 231 -31.74 -13.41 -4.33
N ASP A 232 -30.41 -13.41 -4.26
CA ASP A 232 -29.56 -14.59 -4.49
C ASP A 232 -29.41 -15.42 -3.20
N LYS A 233 -30.42 -16.20 -2.92
CA LYS A 233 -30.44 -17.08 -1.74
C LYS A 233 -29.32 -18.13 -1.74
N THR A 234 -28.88 -18.58 -2.91
CA THR A 234 -27.81 -19.59 -3.01
C THR A 234 -26.50 -19.00 -2.55
N CYS A 235 -26.17 -17.81 -3.04
CA CYS A 235 -24.96 -17.09 -2.66
C CYS A 235 -24.99 -16.70 -1.17
N ALA A 236 -26.14 -16.24 -0.66
CA ALA A 236 -26.33 -15.90 0.74
C ALA A 236 -26.05 -17.09 1.67
N ARG A 237 -26.58 -18.28 1.35
CA ARG A 237 -26.29 -19.50 2.10
C ARG A 237 -24.81 -19.86 2.08
N GLN A 238 -24.16 -19.76 0.94
CA GLN A 238 -22.73 -20.04 0.81
C GLN A 238 -21.89 -19.11 1.68
N TYR A 239 -22.23 -17.81 1.73
CA TYR A 239 -21.55 -16.87 2.63
C TYR A 239 -21.78 -17.20 4.10
N SER A 240 -23.01 -17.55 4.47
CA SER A 240 -23.36 -17.95 5.84
C SER A 240 -22.58 -19.19 6.29
N GLU A 241 -22.56 -20.25 5.46
CA GLU A 241 -21.80 -21.47 5.74
C GLU A 241 -20.31 -21.20 5.85
N THR A 242 -19.75 -20.36 4.96
CA THR A 242 -18.35 -19.97 4.99
C THR A 242 -18.02 -19.20 6.27
N ALA A 243 -18.89 -18.28 6.69
CA ALA A 243 -18.72 -17.52 7.92
C ALA A 243 -18.76 -18.42 9.15
N GLU A 244 -19.71 -19.36 9.23
CA GLU A 244 -19.79 -20.34 10.33
C GLU A 244 -18.52 -21.20 10.40
N GLN A 245 -18.08 -21.72 9.26
CA GLN A 245 -16.87 -22.55 9.19
C GLN A 245 -15.61 -21.75 9.57
N ALA A 246 -15.45 -20.53 9.06
CA ALA A 246 -14.35 -19.64 9.42
C ALA A 246 -14.34 -19.34 10.93
N GLY A 247 -15.50 -19.02 11.51
CA GLY A 247 -15.65 -18.80 12.94
C GLY A 247 -15.20 -19.99 13.78
N ARG A 248 -15.53 -21.21 13.35
CA ARG A 248 -15.11 -22.45 14.02
C ARG A 248 -13.61 -22.72 13.87
N VAL A 249 -13.06 -22.55 12.64
CA VAL A 249 -11.63 -22.76 12.36
C VAL A 249 -10.76 -21.81 13.16
N PHE A 250 -11.14 -20.53 13.20
CA PHE A 250 -10.44 -19.51 13.96
C PHE A 250 -10.86 -19.43 15.43
N GLN A 251 -11.68 -20.37 15.91
CA GLN A 251 -12.10 -20.48 17.31
C GLN A 251 -12.65 -19.15 17.88
N LEU A 252 -13.42 -18.44 17.07
CA LEU A 252 -14.10 -17.21 17.48
C LEU A 252 -15.20 -17.52 18.51
N THR A 253 -15.80 -16.49 19.09
CA THR A 253 -16.89 -16.67 20.06
C THR A 253 -18.06 -17.44 19.43
N ALA A 254 -18.79 -18.19 20.26
CA ALA A 254 -20.00 -18.89 19.82
C ALA A 254 -21.01 -17.94 19.18
N TYR A 255 -21.10 -16.69 19.69
CA TYR A 255 -21.89 -15.64 19.08
C TYR A 255 -21.46 -15.32 17.64
N ALA A 256 -20.14 -15.12 17.41
CA ALA A 256 -19.63 -14.86 16.07
C ALA A 256 -19.91 -16.02 15.11
N VAL A 257 -19.77 -17.26 15.57
CA VAL A 257 -20.05 -18.48 14.80
C VAL A 257 -21.53 -18.57 14.43
N ALA A 258 -22.42 -18.19 15.34
CA ALA A 258 -23.88 -18.32 15.18
C ALA A 258 -24.52 -17.15 14.42
N SER A 259 -23.84 -15.98 14.34
CA SER A 259 -24.44 -14.74 13.83
C SER A 259 -24.95 -14.85 12.38
N ALA A 260 -24.12 -15.34 11.46
CA ALA A 260 -24.51 -15.46 10.05
C ALA A 260 -25.62 -16.52 9.82
N PRO A 261 -25.54 -17.76 10.39
CA PRO A 261 -26.64 -18.71 10.30
C PRO A 261 -27.95 -18.19 10.88
N LEU A 262 -27.91 -17.50 12.03
CA LEU A 262 -29.10 -16.93 12.65
C LEU A 262 -29.74 -15.86 11.76
N GLN A 263 -28.93 -14.92 11.26
CA GLN A 263 -29.40 -13.84 10.40
C GLN A 263 -30.02 -14.38 9.10
N LEU A 264 -29.40 -15.40 8.50
CA LEU A 264 -29.94 -16.06 7.30
C LEU A 264 -31.25 -16.72 7.58
N ALA A 265 -31.35 -17.52 8.65
CA ALA A 265 -32.59 -18.21 9.02
C ALA A 265 -33.75 -17.22 9.27
N LEU A 266 -33.46 -16.08 9.93
CA LEU A 266 -34.44 -15.01 10.14
C LEU A 266 -34.87 -14.36 8.80
N ALA A 267 -33.93 -14.07 7.91
CA ALA A 267 -34.23 -13.50 6.59
C ALA A 267 -35.05 -14.45 5.69
N GLU A 268 -34.79 -15.75 5.78
CA GLU A 268 -35.57 -16.78 5.07
C GLU A 268 -36.88 -17.15 5.76
N GLN A 269 -37.17 -16.59 6.94
CA GLN A 269 -38.30 -16.90 7.80
C GLN A 269 -38.34 -18.39 8.21
N ASP A 270 -37.17 -19.01 8.34
CA ASP A 270 -37.02 -20.40 8.80
C ASP A 270 -36.98 -20.43 10.33
N GLY A 271 -38.16 -20.42 10.94
CA GLY A 271 -38.31 -20.43 12.40
C GLY A 271 -37.65 -21.64 13.08
N PRO A 272 -37.81 -22.86 12.58
CA PRO A 272 -37.12 -24.04 13.12
C PRO A 272 -35.60 -23.92 13.14
N GLU A 273 -34.96 -23.46 12.05
CA GLU A 273 -33.53 -23.29 12.01
C GLU A 273 -33.08 -22.14 12.91
N ALA A 274 -33.78 -21.00 12.90
CA ALA A 274 -33.47 -19.88 13.81
C ALA A 274 -33.49 -20.32 15.28
N LEU A 275 -34.50 -21.13 15.69
CA LEU A 275 -34.60 -21.68 17.03
C LEU A 275 -33.42 -22.63 17.35
N ALA A 276 -33.08 -23.51 16.42
CA ALA A 276 -31.96 -24.45 16.58
C ALA A 276 -30.61 -23.72 16.75
N VAL A 277 -30.39 -22.63 15.99
CA VAL A 277 -29.17 -21.80 16.15
C VAL A 277 -29.16 -21.08 17.49
N LEU A 278 -30.29 -20.51 17.92
CA LEU A 278 -30.42 -19.85 19.22
C LEU A 278 -30.19 -20.83 20.39
N GLU A 279 -30.71 -22.04 20.33
CA GLU A 279 -30.48 -23.06 21.36
C GLU A 279 -28.99 -23.44 21.45
N ARG A 280 -28.32 -23.57 20.30
CA ARG A 280 -26.85 -23.81 20.28
C ARG A 280 -26.07 -22.65 20.92
N LEU A 281 -26.49 -21.42 20.60
CA LEU A 281 -25.88 -20.22 21.17
C LEU A 281 -26.08 -20.17 22.70
N LEU A 282 -27.30 -20.36 23.19
CA LEU A 282 -27.60 -20.35 24.63
C LEU A 282 -26.79 -21.39 25.40
N ARG A 283 -26.72 -22.62 24.91
CA ARG A 283 -25.90 -23.68 25.51
C ARG A 283 -24.42 -23.28 25.59
N SER A 284 -23.89 -22.61 24.56
CA SER A 284 -22.50 -22.17 24.54
C SER A 284 -22.20 -21.01 25.50
N LEU A 285 -23.21 -20.24 25.91
CA LEU A 285 -23.07 -19.19 26.90
C LEU A 285 -22.99 -19.72 28.35
N GLU A 286 -23.40 -20.98 28.58
CA GLU A 286 -23.27 -21.64 29.89
C GLU A 286 -21.79 -21.96 30.20
N GLU A 287 -20.94 -22.13 29.18
CA GLU A 287 -19.51 -22.32 29.34
C GLU A 287 -18.77 -20.98 29.18
N PRO A 288 -17.89 -20.62 30.13
CA PRO A 288 -17.12 -19.38 29.99
C PRO A 288 -16.18 -19.47 28.77
N TRP A 289 -16.29 -18.51 27.88
CA TRP A 289 -15.37 -18.41 26.76
C TRP A 289 -13.99 -17.96 27.24
N ASP A 290 -13.02 -18.84 27.09
CA ASP A 290 -11.62 -18.63 27.50
C ASP A 290 -10.71 -18.71 26.28
N LEU A 291 -10.23 -17.55 25.83
CA LEU A 291 -9.27 -17.47 24.74
C LEU A 291 -7.98 -18.24 25.02
N SER A 292 -7.54 -18.27 26.28
CA SER A 292 -6.30 -18.93 26.66
C SER A 292 -6.37 -20.46 26.55
N ALA A 293 -7.57 -21.04 26.54
CA ALA A 293 -7.80 -22.46 26.27
C ALA A 293 -7.61 -22.83 24.79
N SER A 294 -7.65 -21.83 23.90
CA SER A 294 -7.44 -22.02 22.48
C SER A 294 -5.95 -22.12 22.15
N PRO A 295 -5.49 -23.13 21.37
CA PRO A 295 -4.12 -23.18 20.90
C PRO A 295 -3.73 -22.00 19.98
N LEU A 296 -4.71 -21.28 19.39
CA LEU A 296 -4.49 -20.12 18.54
C LEU A 296 -4.26 -18.83 19.31
N TYR A 297 -4.68 -18.76 20.60
CA TYR A 297 -4.70 -17.52 21.40
C TYR A 297 -4.18 -17.72 22.82
N ARG A 298 -3.41 -18.77 23.07
CA ARG A 298 -2.97 -19.19 24.43
C ARG A 298 -2.14 -18.16 25.18
N HIS A 299 -1.53 -17.20 24.46
CA HIS A 299 -0.73 -16.15 25.09
C HIS A 299 -1.53 -14.84 25.29
N LEU A 300 -2.81 -14.81 24.86
CA LEU A 300 -3.68 -13.68 25.17
C LEU A 300 -4.26 -13.84 26.57
N PRO A 301 -4.12 -12.83 27.44
CA PRO A 301 -4.76 -12.86 28.74
C PRO A 301 -6.27 -12.83 28.58
N THR A 302 -6.97 -13.77 29.19
CA THR A 302 -8.45 -13.73 29.29
C THR A 302 -8.81 -12.55 30.18
N LYS A 303 -9.37 -11.48 29.61
CA LYS A 303 -9.80 -10.32 30.39
C LYS A 303 -11.04 -10.69 31.21
N GLU A 304 -11.10 -10.27 32.48
CA GLU A 304 -12.31 -10.34 33.31
C GLU A 304 -13.52 -9.69 32.63
N ALA A 305 -13.30 -8.61 31.83
CA ALA A 305 -14.32 -7.99 31.02
C ALA A 305 -15.06 -8.93 30.05
N THR A 306 -14.44 -10.04 29.63
CA THR A 306 -15.10 -11.04 28.76
C THR A 306 -16.17 -11.79 29.52
N ARG A 307 -15.93 -12.08 30.81
CA ARG A 307 -16.91 -12.71 31.69
C ARG A 307 -18.07 -11.78 32.04
N GLU A 308 -17.79 -10.49 32.27
CA GLU A 308 -18.82 -9.48 32.50
C GLU A 308 -19.73 -9.29 31.30
N VAL A 309 -19.19 -9.21 30.09
CA VAL A 309 -19.97 -9.10 28.85
C VAL A 309 -20.84 -10.34 28.63
N GLN A 310 -20.33 -11.54 28.89
CA GLN A 310 -21.09 -12.77 28.83
C GLN A 310 -22.25 -12.80 29.86
N GLN A 311 -21.99 -12.36 31.09
CA GLN A 311 -23.03 -12.26 32.12
C GLN A 311 -24.11 -11.21 31.76
N ILE A 312 -23.69 -10.07 31.18
CA ILE A 312 -24.62 -9.06 30.68
C ILE A 312 -25.48 -9.63 29.55
N MET A 313 -24.89 -10.34 28.58
CA MET A 313 -25.65 -10.99 27.50
C MET A 313 -26.69 -12.01 28.04
N LEU A 314 -26.31 -12.80 29.05
CA LEU A 314 -27.23 -13.75 29.71
C LEU A 314 -28.37 -13.07 30.48
N GLN A 315 -28.23 -11.81 30.90
CA GLN A 315 -29.28 -11.05 31.59
C GLN A 315 -30.31 -10.43 30.61
N TYR A 316 -29.93 -10.25 29.35
CA TYR A 316 -30.79 -9.61 28.32
C TYR A 316 -31.38 -10.59 27.31
N LEU A 317 -31.05 -11.88 27.39
CA LEU A 317 -31.64 -12.99 26.66
C LEU A 317 -32.70 -13.70 27.53
#